data_6eaaf85ece9578fc4e5cbd74ffb8015b
#
_entry.id   6eaaf85ece9578fc4e5cbd74ffb8015b
#
_cell.length_a   1.000
_cell.length_b   1.000
_cell.length_c   1.000
_cell.angle_alpha   90.00
_cell.angle_beta   90.00
_cell.angle_gamma   90.00
#
_symmetry.space_group_name_H-M   'P 1'
#
loop_
_entity.id
_entity.type
_entity.pdbx_description
1 polymer ?
#
loop_
_entity_poly.entity_id
_entity_poly.type
_entity_poly.pdbx_seq_one_letter_code
_entity_poly.pdbx_strand_id
1 'polypeptide(L)'
;MKDKKSRQELKQMAIAKYQAIKADLQNPVKKAVRSRKMADSASSFLRAVIITGLSFIILFPIFQQITLALRHPEDINNPLIIWIPEKFSLLNFTISIRLLSYWKALINNIKVSTIVMLLQIASTSLAGYAFARLKFKGSNVLFWILMITLIMPPQTTAVSRLLYFSNFDILGIIKLFNGGKTIMIRGAGKDGIFYLMAVTGQGIRASLFIYLFRQFFRGIPVELEESAQIDGASIFRTFWSVMLPNARGVMVTVGLFAFVWQWNDVFYSNLFSVDSANFPLLSPRLLNTAEWLNNLLKATGLSFLVGPDIRDNPLFTSLIANTSAFLIMLPLLIAYLFVQRLFVEGIERTGIVG
;
A
#
# COMPACT_ATOMS: atom_id res chain seq x y z
N MET A 1 70.62 42.86 3.28
CA MET A 1 70.88 41.78 4.25
C MET A 1 69.64 41.21 4.93
N LYS A 2 68.53 41.95 5.10
CA LYS A 2 67.26 41.46 5.70
C LYS A 2 66.55 40.41 4.89
N ASP A 3 66.63 40.43 3.58
CA ASP A 3 65.82 39.53 2.68
C ASP A 3 66.37 38.07 2.62
N LYS A 4 67.68 37.89 2.82
CA LYS A 4 68.30 36.57 2.86
C LYS A 4 67.98 35.78 4.12
N LYS A 5 67.85 36.49 5.27
CA LYS A 5 67.48 35.86 6.56
C LYS A 5 66.04 35.35 6.54
N SER A 6 65.10 36.11 6.00
CA SER A 6 63.70 35.72 5.84
C SER A 6 63.54 34.50 4.93
N ARG A 7 64.29 34.37 3.82
CA ARG A 7 64.27 33.21 2.94
C ARG A 7 64.85 31.94 3.55
N GLN A 8 65.85 32.07 4.45
CA GLN A 8 66.36 30.91 5.20
C GLN A 8 65.40 30.42 6.26
N GLU A 9 64.74 31.31 6.99
CA GLU A 9 63.70 30.97 7.96
C GLU A 9 62.48 30.27 7.30
N LEU A 10 62.04 30.75 6.15
CA LEU A 10 60.96 30.11 5.37
C LEU A 10 61.34 28.70 4.87
N LYS A 11 62.59 28.51 4.43
CA LYS A 11 63.12 27.17 4.05
C LYS A 11 63.18 26.23 5.24
N GLN A 12 63.63 26.70 6.41
CA GLN A 12 63.69 25.87 7.60
C GLN A 12 62.30 25.51 8.12
N MET A 13 61.34 26.43 8.08
CA MET A 13 59.93 26.12 8.39
C MET A 13 59.31 25.10 7.41
N ALA A 14 59.59 25.21 6.13
CA ALA A 14 59.11 24.25 5.13
C ALA A 14 59.70 22.85 5.36
N ILE A 15 61.00 22.77 5.69
CA ILE A 15 61.69 21.47 5.97
C ILE A 15 61.15 20.87 7.26
N ALA A 16 60.98 21.67 8.32
CA ALA A 16 60.38 21.20 9.58
C ALA A 16 58.94 20.68 9.38
N LYS A 17 58.13 21.41 8.58
CA LYS A 17 56.77 21.00 8.23
C LYS A 17 56.75 19.71 7.44
N TYR A 18 57.68 19.55 6.48
CA TYR A 18 57.81 18.32 5.71
C TYR A 18 58.22 17.12 6.59
N GLN A 19 59.20 17.31 7.48
CA GLN A 19 59.61 16.25 8.41
C GLN A 19 58.49 15.85 9.38
N ALA A 20 57.71 16.82 9.90
CA ALA A 20 56.55 16.55 10.74
C ALA A 20 55.47 15.77 9.99
N ILE A 21 55.18 16.13 8.74
CA ILE A 21 54.24 15.39 7.88
C ILE A 21 54.73 13.96 7.61
N LYS A 22 56.05 13.79 7.36
CA LYS A 22 56.67 12.48 7.10
C LYS A 22 56.59 11.59 8.36
N ALA A 23 56.89 12.13 9.54
CA ALA A 23 56.78 11.41 10.82
C ALA A 23 55.30 11.02 11.12
N ASP A 24 54.38 11.91 10.77
CA ASP A 24 52.94 11.67 10.92
C ASP A 24 52.43 10.56 9.98
N LEU A 25 52.97 10.47 8.79
CA LEU A 25 52.68 9.43 7.78
C LEU A 25 53.26 8.04 8.20
N GLN A 26 54.38 8.05 8.88
CA GLN A 26 55.08 6.80 9.34
C GLN A 26 54.54 6.27 10.69
N ASN A 27 53.78 7.05 11.44
CA ASN A 27 53.22 6.63 12.71
C ASN A 27 52.18 5.47 12.53
N PRO A 28 52.46 4.25 13.04
CA PRO A 28 51.61 3.09 12.80
C PRO A 28 50.17 3.29 13.29
N VAL A 29 49.98 3.99 14.40
CA VAL A 29 48.64 4.27 14.96
C VAL A 29 47.85 5.21 14.04
N LYS A 30 48.48 6.29 13.55
CA LYS A 30 47.84 7.23 12.63
C LYS A 30 47.54 6.61 11.28
N LYS A 31 48.45 5.71 10.80
CA LYS A 31 48.23 4.93 9.58
C LYS A 31 47.03 4.00 9.73
N ALA A 32 46.86 3.30 10.85
CA ALA A 32 45.72 2.44 11.14
C ALA A 32 44.39 3.24 11.23
N VAL A 33 44.42 4.42 11.88
CA VAL A 33 43.25 5.31 11.94
C VAL A 33 42.84 5.82 10.57
N ARG A 34 43.82 6.23 9.72
CA ARG A 34 43.55 6.66 8.34
C ARG A 34 42.99 5.51 7.48
N SER A 35 43.59 4.32 7.59
CA SER A 35 43.10 3.12 6.88
C SER A 35 41.66 2.78 7.27
N ARG A 36 41.29 2.82 8.56
CA ARG A 36 39.93 2.64 9.03
C ARG A 36 39.00 3.72 8.49
N LYS A 37 39.37 5.02 8.59
CA LYS A 37 38.55 6.09 8.02
C LYS A 37 38.36 5.96 6.50
N MET A 38 39.38 5.54 5.77
CA MET A 38 39.25 5.28 4.32
C MET A 38 38.33 4.09 4.04
N ALA A 39 38.44 3.00 4.81
CA ALA A 39 37.58 1.84 4.68
C ALA A 39 36.12 2.19 5.03
N ASP A 40 35.91 2.96 6.10
CA ASP A 40 34.56 3.44 6.49
C ASP A 40 33.97 4.39 5.44
N SER A 41 34.80 5.28 4.88
CA SER A 41 34.37 6.19 3.80
C SER A 41 34.04 5.41 2.51
N ALA A 42 34.87 4.43 2.14
CA ALA A 42 34.64 3.57 0.98
C ALA A 42 33.37 2.73 1.14
N SER A 43 33.18 2.15 2.33
CA SER A 43 31.96 1.38 2.65
C SER A 43 30.71 2.25 2.65
N SER A 44 30.81 3.48 3.15
CA SER A 44 29.70 4.46 3.12
C SER A 44 29.38 4.89 1.72
N PHE A 45 30.40 5.13 0.88
CA PHE A 45 30.21 5.45 -0.54
C PHE A 45 29.55 4.28 -1.28
N LEU A 46 30.03 3.05 -1.07
CA LEU A 46 29.45 1.86 -1.70
C LEU A 46 27.98 1.67 -1.28
N ARG A 47 27.66 1.84 0.01
CA ARG A 47 26.29 1.83 0.50
C ARG A 47 25.44 2.90 -0.16
N ALA A 48 25.94 4.13 -0.28
CA ALA A 48 25.22 5.22 -0.93
C ALA A 48 24.92 4.90 -2.40
N VAL A 49 25.90 4.35 -3.14
CA VAL A 49 25.74 3.95 -4.55
C VAL A 49 24.68 2.84 -4.67
N ILE A 50 24.75 1.81 -3.82
CA ILE A 50 23.78 0.71 -3.84
C ILE A 50 22.37 1.23 -3.51
N ILE A 51 22.22 2.01 -2.45
CA ILE A 51 20.92 2.57 -2.04
C ILE A 51 20.34 3.46 -3.15
N THR A 52 21.16 4.36 -3.71
CA THR A 52 20.72 5.25 -4.80
C THR A 52 20.34 4.46 -6.05
N GLY A 53 21.14 3.46 -6.43
CA GLY A 53 20.86 2.60 -7.57
C GLY A 53 19.55 1.79 -7.40
N LEU A 54 19.37 1.17 -6.24
CA LEU A 54 18.14 0.44 -5.93
C LEU A 54 16.93 1.39 -5.88
N SER A 55 17.08 2.55 -5.25
CA SER A 55 16.01 3.56 -5.22
C SER A 55 15.63 4.02 -6.62
N PHE A 56 16.60 4.23 -7.49
CA PHE A 56 16.36 4.61 -8.88
C PHE A 56 15.58 3.51 -9.63
N ILE A 57 15.98 2.24 -9.50
CA ILE A 57 15.28 1.11 -10.13
C ILE A 57 13.83 1.01 -9.64
N ILE A 58 13.60 1.19 -8.35
CA ILE A 58 12.25 1.13 -7.76
C ILE A 58 11.38 2.32 -8.21
N LEU A 59 11.97 3.52 -8.28
CA LEU A 59 11.24 4.74 -8.64
C LEU A 59 11.08 4.92 -10.15
N PHE A 60 11.89 4.22 -10.95
CA PHE A 60 11.88 4.33 -12.41
C PHE A 60 10.49 4.19 -13.04
N PRO A 61 9.67 3.18 -12.69
CA PRO A 61 8.33 3.04 -13.24
C PRO A 61 7.42 4.24 -12.92
N ILE A 62 7.61 4.86 -11.75
CA ILE A 62 6.83 6.05 -11.35
C ILE A 62 7.22 7.25 -12.21
N PHE A 63 8.52 7.48 -12.41
CA PHE A 63 9.00 8.54 -13.32
C PHE A 63 8.50 8.34 -14.75
N GLN A 64 8.52 7.10 -15.23
CA GLN A 64 8.01 6.76 -16.56
C GLN A 64 6.50 7.05 -16.65
N GLN A 65 5.72 6.71 -15.65
CA GLN A 65 4.28 7.02 -15.64
C GLN A 65 4.00 8.52 -15.64
N ILE A 66 4.79 9.32 -14.89
CA ILE A 66 4.67 10.79 -14.91
C ILE A 66 4.98 11.33 -16.30
N THR A 67 6.05 10.88 -16.93
CA THR A 67 6.43 11.28 -18.30
C THR A 67 5.31 10.95 -19.29
N LEU A 68 4.79 9.74 -19.25
CA LEU A 68 3.68 9.32 -20.11
C LEU A 68 2.40 10.15 -19.85
N ALA A 69 2.07 10.40 -18.59
CA ALA A 69 0.88 11.18 -18.25
C ALA A 69 0.94 12.63 -18.78
N LEU A 70 2.13 13.22 -18.85
CA LEU A 70 2.37 14.58 -19.31
C LEU A 70 2.63 14.68 -20.84
N ARG A 71 2.76 13.55 -21.52
CA ARG A 71 3.09 13.49 -22.95
C ARG A 71 1.87 13.88 -23.79
N HIS A 72 2.10 14.70 -24.84
CA HIS A 72 1.04 15.01 -25.79
C HIS A 72 0.63 13.77 -26.60
N PRO A 73 -0.65 13.52 -26.88
CA PRO A 73 -1.09 12.36 -27.66
C PRO A 73 -0.45 12.24 -29.05
N GLU A 74 -0.16 13.37 -29.72
CA GLU A 74 0.52 13.36 -31.03
C GLU A 74 1.94 12.78 -30.99
N ASP A 75 2.62 12.91 -29.85
CA ASP A 75 3.99 12.42 -29.70
C ASP A 75 4.06 10.91 -29.39
N ILE A 76 2.90 10.23 -29.39
CA ILE A 76 2.79 8.85 -28.92
C ILE A 76 3.63 7.88 -29.76
N ASN A 77 3.77 8.14 -31.04
CA ASN A 77 4.53 7.31 -31.96
C ASN A 77 6.02 7.70 -32.04
N ASN A 78 6.46 8.72 -31.29
CA ASN A 78 7.86 9.15 -31.31
C ASN A 78 8.71 8.30 -30.33
N PRO A 79 9.55 7.37 -30.83
CA PRO A 79 10.34 6.47 -29.99
C PRO A 79 11.51 7.16 -29.27
N LEU A 80 11.86 8.40 -29.68
CA LEU A 80 12.97 9.16 -29.09
C LEU A 80 12.61 9.80 -27.75
N ILE A 81 11.32 9.88 -27.44
CA ILE A 81 10.85 10.46 -26.18
C ILE A 81 10.80 9.37 -25.10
N ILE A 82 11.84 9.30 -24.27
CA ILE A 82 11.94 8.31 -23.18
C ILE A 82 11.64 8.96 -21.82
N TRP A 83 12.28 10.08 -21.50
CA TRP A 83 12.27 10.66 -20.17
C TRP A 83 11.50 11.98 -20.03
N ILE A 84 11.55 12.82 -21.06
CA ILE A 84 10.98 14.17 -21.03
C ILE A 84 10.09 14.31 -22.26
N PRO A 85 8.81 14.65 -22.12
CA PRO A 85 7.93 14.88 -23.27
C PRO A 85 8.45 16.08 -24.08
N GLU A 86 8.37 16.00 -25.39
CA GLU A 86 8.71 17.09 -26.28
C GLU A 86 7.67 18.21 -26.18
N LYS A 87 6.38 17.80 -26.10
CA LYS A 87 5.26 18.69 -25.85
C LYS A 87 4.56 18.29 -24.56
N PHE A 88 4.53 19.19 -23.57
CA PHE A 88 3.77 18.99 -22.33
C PHE A 88 2.29 19.18 -22.57
N SER A 89 1.47 18.24 -22.10
CA SER A 89 0.02 18.31 -22.21
C SER A 89 -0.68 17.77 -20.96
N LEU A 90 -1.73 18.44 -20.54
CA LEU A 90 -2.64 17.98 -19.48
C LEU A 90 -3.89 17.29 -20.06
N LEU A 91 -3.95 17.07 -21.38
CA LEU A 91 -5.10 16.45 -22.04
C LEU A 91 -5.37 15.03 -21.50
N ASN A 92 -4.31 14.24 -21.31
CA ASN A 92 -4.45 12.88 -20.75
C ASN A 92 -5.07 12.88 -19.36
N PHE A 93 -4.69 13.84 -18.50
CA PHE A 93 -5.32 14.02 -17.19
C PHE A 93 -6.80 14.40 -17.32
N THR A 94 -7.14 15.31 -18.21
CA THR A 94 -8.53 15.74 -18.44
C THR A 94 -9.40 14.57 -18.89
N ILE A 95 -8.90 13.75 -19.83
CA ILE A 95 -9.58 12.55 -20.31
C ILE A 95 -9.72 11.52 -19.17
N SER A 96 -8.64 11.23 -18.46
CA SER A 96 -8.63 10.24 -17.37
C SER A 96 -9.54 10.64 -16.21
N ILE A 97 -9.56 11.91 -15.82
CA ILE A 97 -10.44 12.42 -14.75
C ILE A 97 -11.92 12.25 -15.13
N ARG A 98 -12.28 12.51 -16.39
CA ARG A 98 -13.63 12.29 -16.87
C ARG A 98 -13.98 10.81 -16.98
N LEU A 99 -13.07 10.00 -17.54
CA LEU A 99 -13.22 8.55 -17.70
C LEU A 99 -13.49 7.86 -16.36
N LEU A 100 -12.68 8.16 -15.37
CA LEU A 100 -12.80 7.58 -14.03
C LEU A 100 -13.99 8.17 -13.24
N SER A 101 -14.59 9.30 -13.68
CA SER A 101 -15.42 10.14 -12.80
C SER A 101 -14.68 10.42 -11.49
N TYR A 102 -13.41 10.85 -11.62
CA TYR A 102 -12.35 10.74 -10.62
C TYR A 102 -12.76 11.24 -9.23
N TRP A 103 -13.26 12.44 -9.11
CA TRP A 103 -13.58 13.03 -7.80
C TRP A 103 -14.65 12.24 -7.03
N LYS A 104 -15.70 11.81 -7.74
CA LYS A 104 -16.75 11.00 -7.13
C LYS A 104 -16.24 9.59 -6.76
N ALA A 105 -15.47 8.99 -7.66
CA ALA A 105 -14.84 7.69 -7.42
C ALA A 105 -13.82 7.74 -6.29
N LEU A 106 -13.02 8.82 -6.19
CA LEU A 106 -12.05 9.03 -5.12
C LEU A 106 -12.73 9.05 -3.74
N ILE A 107 -13.82 9.83 -3.61
CA ILE A 107 -14.57 9.90 -2.35
C ILE A 107 -15.15 8.54 -1.99
N ASN A 108 -15.73 7.83 -2.95
CA ASN A 108 -16.26 6.49 -2.73
C ASN A 108 -15.18 5.48 -2.32
N ASN A 109 -14.03 5.52 -3.00
CA ASN A 109 -12.89 4.64 -2.65
C ASN A 109 -12.36 4.94 -1.24
N ILE A 110 -12.18 6.22 -0.87
CA ILE A 110 -11.77 6.60 0.48
C ILE A 110 -12.80 6.08 1.51
N LYS A 111 -14.09 6.33 1.27
CA LYS A 111 -15.18 5.87 2.14
C LYS A 111 -15.13 4.35 2.33
N VAL A 112 -15.17 3.60 1.23
CA VAL A 112 -15.23 2.12 1.27
C VAL A 112 -13.98 1.57 1.93
N SER A 113 -12.78 2.01 1.50
CA SER A 113 -11.51 1.49 2.04
C SER A 113 -11.35 1.80 3.52
N THR A 114 -11.75 3.00 3.96
CA THR A 114 -11.65 3.38 5.39
C THR A 114 -12.62 2.58 6.25
N ILE A 115 -13.88 2.45 5.84
CA ILE A 115 -14.89 1.71 6.62
C ILE A 115 -14.49 0.22 6.66
N VAL A 116 -14.10 -0.37 5.53
CA VAL A 116 -13.66 -1.78 5.49
C VAL A 116 -12.43 -1.99 6.35
N MET A 117 -11.45 -1.09 6.32
CA MET A 117 -10.26 -1.13 7.17
C MET A 117 -10.64 -1.20 8.66
N LEU A 118 -11.49 -0.29 9.12
CA LEU A 118 -11.91 -0.23 10.52
C LEU A 118 -12.67 -1.49 10.95
N LEU A 119 -13.59 -1.95 10.12
CA LEU A 119 -14.36 -3.17 10.37
C LEU A 119 -13.48 -4.42 10.36
N GLN A 120 -12.51 -4.50 9.44
CA GLN A 120 -11.56 -5.62 9.42
C GLN A 120 -10.64 -5.61 10.65
N ILE A 121 -10.12 -4.46 11.08
CA ILE A 121 -9.34 -4.37 12.32
C ILE A 121 -10.18 -4.90 13.49
N ALA A 122 -11.42 -4.45 13.64
CA ALA A 122 -12.29 -4.87 14.72
C ALA A 122 -12.58 -6.38 14.68
N SER A 123 -13.04 -6.91 13.56
CA SER A 123 -13.43 -8.32 13.43
C SER A 123 -12.23 -9.27 13.52
N THR A 124 -11.10 -8.93 12.83
CA THR A 124 -9.94 -9.81 12.79
C THR A 124 -9.10 -9.78 14.07
N SER A 125 -9.06 -8.63 14.80
CA SER A 125 -8.41 -8.58 16.11
C SER A 125 -9.19 -9.39 17.13
N LEU A 126 -10.52 -9.30 17.16
CA LEU A 126 -11.37 -10.10 18.04
C LEU A 126 -11.21 -11.60 17.77
N ALA A 127 -11.24 -12.01 16.49
CA ALA A 127 -11.02 -13.40 16.10
C ALA A 127 -9.59 -13.86 16.44
N GLY A 128 -8.57 -13.02 16.18
CA GLY A 128 -7.19 -13.30 16.54
C GLY A 128 -6.97 -13.48 18.02
N TYR A 129 -7.61 -12.66 18.86
CA TYR A 129 -7.60 -12.80 20.32
C TYR A 129 -8.27 -14.11 20.75
N ALA A 130 -9.44 -14.44 20.19
CA ALA A 130 -10.12 -15.68 20.50
C ALA A 130 -9.25 -16.91 20.20
N PHE A 131 -8.60 -16.97 19.04
CA PHE A 131 -7.68 -18.05 18.68
C PHE A 131 -6.36 -18.04 19.45
N ALA A 132 -5.95 -16.90 20.02
CA ALA A 132 -4.72 -16.81 20.80
C ALA A 132 -4.89 -17.25 22.26
N ARG A 133 -6.00 -16.84 22.90
CA ARG A 133 -6.18 -16.87 24.35
C ARG A 133 -7.35 -17.71 24.82
N LEU A 134 -8.45 -17.78 24.05
CA LEU A 134 -9.63 -18.52 24.51
C LEU A 134 -9.46 -20.02 24.25
N LYS A 135 -9.66 -20.81 25.30
CA LYS A 135 -9.64 -22.28 25.24
C LYS A 135 -11.06 -22.79 24.94
N PHE A 136 -11.35 -23.08 23.67
CA PHE A 136 -12.62 -23.71 23.27
C PHE A 136 -12.38 -24.97 22.45
N LYS A 137 -13.34 -25.92 22.53
CA LYS A 137 -13.24 -27.19 21.79
C LYS A 137 -13.20 -26.92 20.28
N GLY A 138 -12.26 -27.55 19.59
CA GLY A 138 -12.11 -27.40 18.12
C GLY A 138 -11.31 -26.16 17.66
N SER A 139 -10.81 -25.30 18.56
CA SER A 139 -10.04 -24.10 18.22
C SER A 139 -8.92 -24.36 17.20
N ASN A 140 -8.14 -25.42 17.40
CA ASN A 140 -7.05 -25.78 16.48
C ASN A 140 -7.55 -26.19 15.09
N VAL A 141 -8.64 -26.97 15.03
CA VAL A 141 -9.23 -27.39 13.74
C VAL A 141 -9.76 -26.19 12.98
N LEU A 142 -10.51 -25.32 13.64
CA LEU A 142 -11.02 -24.09 13.04
C LEU A 142 -9.89 -23.17 12.57
N PHE A 143 -8.81 -23.09 13.35
CA PHE A 143 -7.65 -22.30 12.94
C PHE A 143 -6.96 -22.89 11.70
N TRP A 144 -6.83 -24.21 11.58
CA TRP A 144 -6.30 -24.83 10.38
C TRP A 144 -7.20 -24.63 9.16
N ILE A 145 -8.52 -24.72 9.33
CA ILE A 145 -9.48 -24.37 8.26
C ILE A 145 -9.29 -22.91 7.82
N LEU A 146 -9.12 -21.99 8.78
CA LEU A 146 -8.81 -20.58 8.48
C LEU A 146 -7.52 -20.45 7.68
N MET A 147 -6.47 -21.22 8.01
CA MET A 147 -5.20 -21.20 7.25
C MET A 147 -5.36 -21.74 5.83
N ILE A 148 -6.20 -22.74 5.62
CA ILE A 148 -6.54 -23.22 4.27
C ILE A 148 -7.18 -22.10 3.46
N THR A 149 -8.09 -21.31 4.04
CA THR A 149 -8.70 -20.17 3.33
C THR A 149 -7.70 -19.07 2.96
N LEU A 150 -6.56 -18.96 3.65
CA LEU A 150 -5.49 -18.04 3.29
C LEU A 150 -4.82 -18.40 1.97
N ILE A 151 -4.64 -19.71 1.74
CA ILE A 151 -3.97 -20.25 0.55
C ILE A 151 -4.92 -20.33 -0.63
N MET A 152 -6.21 -20.50 -0.36
CA MET A 152 -7.24 -20.67 -1.39
C MET A 152 -7.41 -19.40 -2.24
N PRO A 153 -7.29 -19.50 -3.58
CA PRO A 153 -7.54 -18.37 -4.46
C PRO A 153 -8.99 -17.86 -4.33
N PRO A 154 -9.24 -16.54 -4.32
CA PRO A 154 -10.60 -16.00 -4.23
C PRO A 154 -11.53 -16.49 -5.35
N GLN A 155 -10.98 -16.81 -6.52
CA GLN A 155 -11.71 -17.29 -7.70
C GLN A 155 -12.42 -18.61 -7.45
N THR A 156 -11.87 -19.49 -6.62
CA THR A 156 -12.48 -20.80 -6.31
C THR A 156 -13.82 -20.68 -5.57
N THR A 157 -13.99 -19.61 -4.80
CA THR A 157 -15.23 -19.34 -4.05
C THR A 157 -16.14 -18.31 -4.73
N ALA A 158 -15.76 -17.81 -5.91
CA ALA A 158 -16.47 -16.70 -6.57
C ALA A 158 -17.95 -17.02 -6.83
N VAL A 159 -18.25 -18.17 -7.45
CA VAL A 159 -19.62 -18.55 -7.80
C VAL A 159 -20.46 -18.75 -6.54
N SER A 160 -19.92 -19.45 -5.54
CA SER A 160 -20.63 -19.68 -4.28
C SER A 160 -20.95 -18.36 -3.56
N ARG A 161 -20.00 -17.43 -3.53
CA ARG A 161 -20.21 -16.09 -2.94
C ARG A 161 -21.22 -15.28 -3.74
N LEU A 162 -21.16 -15.33 -5.06
CA LEU A 162 -22.11 -14.65 -5.95
C LEU A 162 -23.53 -15.11 -5.69
N LEU A 163 -23.77 -16.43 -5.62
CA LEU A 163 -25.06 -17.03 -5.35
C LEU A 163 -25.54 -16.69 -3.95
N TYR A 164 -24.67 -16.80 -2.94
CA TYR A 164 -24.99 -16.48 -1.56
C TYR A 164 -25.47 -15.03 -1.38
N PHE A 165 -24.71 -14.08 -1.93
CA PHE A 165 -25.07 -12.65 -1.81
C PHE A 165 -26.17 -12.21 -2.79
N SER A 166 -26.52 -13.04 -3.79
CA SER A 166 -27.71 -12.85 -4.61
C SER A 166 -29.00 -13.27 -3.89
N ASN A 167 -28.88 -14.27 -3.02
CA ASN A 167 -29.99 -14.86 -2.27
C ASN A 167 -29.67 -14.85 -0.77
N PHE A 168 -29.32 -13.67 -0.28
CA PHE A 168 -28.81 -13.53 1.08
C PHE A 168 -29.89 -13.78 2.12
N ASP A 169 -29.57 -14.71 3.04
CA ASP A 169 -30.40 -15.06 4.17
C ASP A 169 -29.49 -15.54 5.31
N ILE A 170 -29.69 -14.99 6.50
CA ILE A 170 -28.94 -15.39 7.70
C ILE A 170 -29.73 -16.48 8.40
N LEU A 171 -29.37 -17.74 8.19
CA LEU A 171 -29.97 -18.91 8.86
C LEU A 171 -31.52 -18.96 8.78
N GLY A 172 -32.12 -18.45 7.71
CA GLY A 172 -33.57 -18.41 7.55
C GLY A 172 -34.26 -17.19 8.18
N ILE A 173 -33.53 -16.38 8.94
CA ILE A 173 -34.08 -15.23 9.67
C ILE A 173 -34.70 -14.20 8.72
N ILE A 174 -33.99 -13.87 7.64
CA ILE A 174 -34.48 -12.85 6.68
C ILE A 174 -35.78 -13.35 6.02
N LYS A 175 -35.85 -14.60 5.63
CA LYS A 175 -37.06 -15.20 5.07
C LYS A 175 -38.24 -15.15 6.03
N LEU A 176 -37.97 -15.35 7.32
CA LEU A 176 -39.01 -15.32 8.34
C LEU A 176 -39.71 -13.94 8.43
N PHE A 177 -38.93 -12.86 8.33
CA PHE A 177 -39.43 -11.49 8.40
C PHE A 177 -39.80 -10.87 7.04
N ASN A 178 -39.36 -11.48 5.93
CA ASN A 178 -39.55 -10.93 4.57
C ASN A 178 -40.52 -11.77 3.71
N GLY A 179 -41.55 -12.35 4.34
CA GLY A 179 -42.58 -13.12 3.61
C GLY A 179 -42.02 -14.30 2.82
N GLY A 180 -41.03 -15.01 3.35
CA GLY A 180 -40.40 -16.18 2.71
C GLY A 180 -39.36 -15.84 1.62
N LYS A 181 -39.05 -14.56 1.40
CA LYS A 181 -38.13 -14.13 0.35
C LYS A 181 -36.73 -13.77 0.89
N THR A 182 -35.70 -14.14 0.14
CA THR A 182 -34.32 -13.67 0.35
C THR A 182 -34.14 -12.22 -0.10
N ILE A 183 -33.05 -11.59 0.30
CA ILE A 183 -32.67 -10.26 -0.18
C ILE A 183 -31.40 -10.34 -1.03
N MET A 184 -31.32 -9.50 -2.05
CA MET A 184 -30.11 -9.34 -2.85
C MET A 184 -29.31 -8.15 -2.34
N ILE A 185 -28.14 -8.41 -1.77
CA ILE A 185 -27.27 -7.39 -1.19
C ILE A 185 -26.10 -6.97 -2.11
N ARG A 186 -25.96 -7.61 -3.27
CA ARG A 186 -25.01 -7.24 -4.32
C ARG A 186 -25.67 -6.38 -5.40
N GLY A 187 -24.89 -5.69 -6.22
CA GLY A 187 -25.35 -4.93 -7.37
C GLY A 187 -24.89 -3.48 -7.36
N ALA A 188 -25.30 -2.74 -8.36
CA ALA A 188 -24.92 -1.36 -8.60
C ALA A 188 -25.10 -0.45 -7.37
N GLY A 189 -24.00 0.14 -6.91
CA GLY A 189 -23.99 1.04 -5.76
C GLY A 189 -24.21 0.39 -4.40
N LYS A 190 -24.23 -0.94 -4.31
CA LYS A 190 -24.43 -1.67 -3.04
C LYS A 190 -23.09 -1.97 -2.37
N ASP A 191 -22.42 -0.93 -1.86
CA ASP A 191 -21.14 -1.03 -1.16
C ASP A 191 -21.23 -1.74 0.21
N GLY A 192 -22.43 -1.87 0.80
CA GLY A 192 -22.68 -2.58 2.05
C GLY A 192 -22.22 -4.04 2.08
N ILE A 193 -22.07 -4.68 0.90
CA ILE A 193 -21.53 -6.03 0.78
C ILE A 193 -20.08 -6.11 1.30
N PHE A 194 -19.25 -5.11 1.01
CA PHE A 194 -17.87 -5.04 1.52
C PHE A 194 -17.84 -4.91 3.04
N TYR A 195 -18.76 -4.12 3.61
CA TYR A 195 -18.87 -3.92 5.05
C TYR A 195 -19.31 -5.20 5.76
N LEU A 196 -20.29 -5.90 5.20
CA LEU A 196 -20.74 -7.19 5.71
C LEU A 196 -19.61 -8.23 5.68
N MET A 197 -18.87 -8.33 4.57
CA MET A 197 -17.72 -9.22 4.47
C MET A 197 -16.63 -8.85 5.49
N ALA A 198 -16.37 -7.58 5.71
CA ALA A 198 -15.36 -7.11 6.68
C ALA A 198 -15.76 -7.45 8.13
N VAL A 199 -17.01 -7.20 8.52
CA VAL A 199 -17.52 -7.51 9.88
C VAL A 199 -17.52 -9.00 10.16
N THR A 200 -17.85 -9.82 9.17
CA THR A 200 -17.93 -11.28 9.32
C THR A 200 -16.57 -11.98 9.19
N GLY A 201 -15.47 -11.24 9.08
CA GLY A 201 -14.13 -11.81 8.91
C GLY A 201 -13.92 -12.48 7.55
N GLN A 202 -14.71 -12.15 6.54
CA GLN A 202 -14.61 -12.65 5.17
C GLN A 202 -14.05 -11.59 4.19
N GLY A 203 -13.59 -10.46 4.69
CA GLY A 203 -12.99 -9.40 3.90
C GLY A 203 -11.70 -9.87 3.19
N ILE A 204 -11.17 -9.01 2.33
CA ILE A 204 -9.96 -9.31 1.55
C ILE A 204 -8.80 -9.63 2.50
N ARG A 205 -8.24 -10.83 2.37
CA ARG A 205 -7.13 -11.32 3.21
C ARG A 205 -7.42 -11.35 4.72
N ALA A 206 -8.66 -11.42 5.14
CA ALA A 206 -9.04 -11.46 6.57
C ALA A 206 -8.34 -12.59 7.33
N SER A 207 -8.16 -13.77 6.73
CA SER A 207 -7.43 -14.90 7.34
C SER A 207 -5.98 -14.54 7.71
N LEU A 208 -5.29 -13.77 6.87
CA LEU A 208 -3.95 -13.27 7.17
C LEU A 208 -3.97 -12.30 8.36
N PHE A 209 -4.96 -11.42 8.42
CA PHE A 209 -5.07 -10.46 9.52
C PHE A 209 -5.37 -11.14 10.85
N ILE A 210 -6.25 -12.14 10.84
CA ILE A 210 -6.54 -12.98 12.01
C ILE A 210 -5.25 -13.70 12.47
N TYR A 211 -4.47 -14.24 11.53
CA TYR A 211 -3.19 -14.87 11.83
C TYR A 211 -2.21 -13.89 12.48
N LEU A 212 -2.03 -12.68 11.91
CA LEU A 212 -1.14 -11.65 12.44
C LEU A 212 -1.54 -11.25 13.88
N PHE A 213 -2.82 -10.98 14.11
CA PHE A 213 -3.31 -10.67 15.44
C PHE A 213 -3.12 -11.84 16.42
N ARG A 214 -3.41 -13.06 15.99
CA ARG A 214 -3.18 -14.25 16.83
C ARG A 214 -1.73 -14.39 17.24
N GLN A 215 -0.79 -14.25 16.29
CA GLN A 215 0.65 -14.36 16.60
C GLN A 215 1.08 -13.26 17.56
N PHE A 216 0.64 -12.05 17.35
CA PHE A 216 0.93 -10.94 18.25
C PHE A 216 0.38 -11.18 19.66
N PHE A 217 -0.90 -11.51 19.78
CA PHE A 217 -1.51 -11.76 21.10
C PHE A 217 -0.87 -12.95 21.83
N ARG A 218 -0.39 -13.96 21.12
CA ARG A 218 0.36 -15.06 21.74
C ARG A 218 1.70 -14.64 22.31
N GLY A 219 2.32 -13.63 21.76
CA GLY A 219 3.58 -13.06 22.23
C GLY A 219 3.45 -12.16 23.47
N ILE A 220 2.25 -11.72 23.83
CA ILE A 220 2.02 -10.91 25.04
C ILE A 220 2.13 -11.84 26.28
N PRO A 221 2.84 -11.45 27.36
CA PRO A 221 2.90 -12.20 28.60
C PRO A 221 1.50 -12.49 29.17
N VAL A 222 1.28 -13.72 29.65
CA VAL A 222 -0.04 -14.16 30.17
C VAL A 222 -0.39 -13.42 31.46
N GLU A 223 0.60 -13.05 32.21
CA GLU A 223 0.51 -12.36 33.50
C GLU A 223 -0.25 -11.02 33.41
N LEU A 224 -0.16 -10.35 32.27
CA LEU A 224 -0.94 -9.10 32.03
C LEU A 224 -2.44 -9.37 31.95
N GLU A 225 -2.81 -10.50 31.38
CA GLU A 225 -4.22 -10.92 31.27
C GLU A 225 -4.75 -11.45 32.61
N GLU A 226 -3.95 -12.26 33.32
CA GLU A 226 -4.27 -12.76 34.65
C GLU A 226 -4.43 -11.63 35.66
N SER A 227 -3.53 -10.66 35.65
CA SER A 227 -3.63 -9.46 36.50
C SER A 227 -4.94 -8.70 36.29
N ALA A 228 -5.32 -8.46 35.01
CA ALA A 228 -6.59 -7.81 34.70
C ALA A 228 -7.82 -8.62 35.18
N GLN A 229 -7.74 -9.95 35.11
CA GLN A 229 -8.81 -10.83 35.57
C GLN A 229 -8.90 -10.84 37.11
N ILE A 230 -7.77 -10.79 37.83
CA ILE A 230 -7.73 -10.65 39.30
C ILE A 230 -8.38 -9.32 39.69
N ASP A 231 -8.18 -8.24 38.94
CA ASP A 231 -8.82 -6.94 39.12
C ASP A 231 -10.32 -6.94 38.73
N GLY A 232 -10.88 -8.10 38.40
CA GLY A 232 -12.32 -8.28 38.09
C GLY A 232 -12.70 -7.90 36.65
N ALA A 233 -11.73 -7.76 35.71
CA ALA A 233 -12.07 -7.51 34.33
C ALA A 233 -12.63 -8.77 33.66
N SER A 234 -13.78 -8.63 32.97
CA SER A 234 -14.30 -9.68 32.09
C SER A 234 -13.39 -9.90 30.88
N ILE A 235 -13.50 -11.03 30.20
CA ILE A 235 -12.72 -11.35 28.97
C ILE A 235 -12.80 -10.23 27.94
N PHE A 236 -14.00 -9.68 27.72
CA PHE A 236 -14.19 -8.59 26.77
C PHE A 236 -13.54 -7.28 27.25
N ARG A 237 -13.61 -6.98 28.53
CA ARG A 237 -12.92 -5.80 29.11
C ARG A 237 -11.41 -5.97 29.05
N THR A 238 -10.88 -7.15 29.33
CA THR A 238 -9.45 -7.47 29.19
C THR A 238 -8.98 -7.30 27.75
N PHE A 239 -9.76 -7.82 26.77
CA PHE A 239 -9.46 -7.60 25.37
C PHE A 239 -9.38 -6.11 25.01
N TRP A 240 -10.40 -5.34 25.37
CA TRP A 240 -10.52 -3.95 24.94
C TRP A 240 -9.55 -3.01 25.66
N SER A 241 -9.35 -3.20 26.97
CA SER A 241 -8.56 -2.29 27.81
C SER A 241 -7.09 -2.67 27.94
N VAL A 242 -6.72 -3.94 27.75
CA VAL A 242 -5.36 -4.43 27.91
C VAL A 242 -4.77 -4.92 26.59
N MET A 243 -5.41 -5.90 25.95
CA MET A 243 -4.82 -6.60 24.81
C MET A 243 -4.78 -5.74 23.55
N LEU A 244 -5.90 -5.09 23.20
CA LEU A 244 -6.01 -4.28 21.99
C LEU A 244 -5.11 -3.01 22.02
N PRO A 245 -5.00 -2.25 23.12
CA PRO A 245 -4.07 -1.12 23.20
C PRO A 245 -2.61 -1.54 23.03
N ASN A 246 -2.21 -2.72 23.51
CA ASN A 246 -0.87 -3.25 23.29
C ASN A 246 -0.62 -3.65 21.84
N ALA A 247 -1.68 -3.97 21.09
CA ALA A 247 -1.61 -4.38 19.69
C ALA A 247 -1.55 -3.21 18.67
N ARG A 248 -1.26 -1.98 19.09
CA ARG A 248 -1.24 -0.80 18.21
C ARG A 248 -0.37 -0.99 16.97
N GLY A 249 0.82 -1.59 17.11
CA GLY A 249 1.73 -1.82 16.00
C GLY A 249 1.11 -2.73 14.92
N VAL A 250 0.56 -3.87 15.32
CA VAL A 250 -0.09 -4.79 14.38
C VAL A 250 -1.41 -4.21 13.84
N MET A 251 -2.13 -3.41 14.62
CA MET A 251 -3.33 -2.70 14.14
C MET A 251 -3.00 -1.73 13.00
N VAL A 252 -1.91 -0.97 13.10
CA VAL A 252 -1.45 -0.07 12.04
C VAL A 252 -1.07 -0.87 10.80
N THR A 253 -0.33 -1.97 10.96
CA THR A 253 0.08 -2.84 9.86
C THR A 253 -1.13 -3.45 9.14
N VAL A 254 -2.06 -4.05 9.89
CA VAL A 254 -3.30 -4.63 9.35
C VAL A 254 -4.16 -3.56 8.71
N GLY A 255 -4.29 -2.40 9.35
CA GLY A 255 -5.07 -1.28 8.82
C GLY A 255 -4.55 -0.80 7.47
N LEU A 256 -3.23 -0.64 7.35
CA LEU A 256 -2.59 -0.23 6.10
C LEU A 256 -2.85 -1.24 4.98
N PHE A 257 -2.63 -2.53 5.24
CA PHE A 257 -2.88 -3.56 4.25
C PHE A 257 -4.37 -3.67 3.90
N ALA A 258 -5.27 -3.63 4.88
CA ALA A 258 -6.70 -3.68 4.62
C ALA A 258 -7.18 -2.51 3.76
N PHE A 259 -6.68 -1.29 4.05
CA PHE A 259 -6.97 -0.10 3.26
C PHE A 259 -6.47 -0.23 1.82
N VAL A 260 -5.19 -0.55 1.64
CA VAL A 260 -4.55 -0.63 0.31
C VAL A 260 -5.16 -1.75 -0.54
N TRP A 261 -5.45 -2.91 0.04
CA TRP A 261 -6.06 -4.01 -0.70
C TRP A 261 -7.51 -3.72 -1.09
N GLN A 262 -8.28 -3.08 -0.21
CA GLN A 262 -9.63 -2.64 -0.57
C GLN A 262 -9.61 -1.52 -1.61
N TRP A 263 -8.65 -0.59 -1.52
CA TRP A 263 -8.45 0.46 -2.52
C TRP A 263 -8.20 -0.10 -3.92
N ASN A 264 -7.39 -1.14 -4.01
CA ASN A 264 -7.04 -1.79 -5.28
C ASN A 264 -7.98 -2.94 -5.67
N ASP A 265 -9.10 -3.13 -4.94
CA ASP A 265 -10.00 -4.22 -5.26
C ASP A 265 -10.71 -4.01 -6.61
N VAL A 266 -10.48 -4.96 -7.49
CA VAL A 266 -11.15 -5.08 -8.77
C VAL A 266 -12.00 -6.33 -8.80
N PHE A 267 -11.50 -7.40 -8.15
CA PHE A 267 -12.11 -8.72 -8.25
C PHE A 267 -13.52 -8.74 -7.64
N TYR A 268 -13.64 -8.37 -6.37
CA TYR A 268 -14.94 -8.39 -5.69
C TYR A 268 -15.86 -7.26 -6.16
N SER A 269 -15.28 -6.11 -6.52
CA SER A 269 -16.06 -4.99 -7.10
C SER A 269 -16.75 -5.38 -8.40
N ASN A 270 -16.07 -6.14 -9.27
CA ASN A 270 -16.65 -6.66 -10.52
C ASN A 270 -17.56 -7.88 -10.25
N LEU A 271 -17.13 -8.82 -9.39
CA LEU A 271 -17.91 -10.00 -9.05
C LEU A 271 -19.30 -9.64 -8.54
N PHE A 272 -19.38 -8.62 -7.70
CA PHE A 272 -20.64 -8.16 -7.12
C PHE A 272 -21.30 -7.03 -7.90
N SER A 273 -20.68 -6.56 -8.98
CA SER A 273 -21.16 -5.47 -9.84
C SER A 273 -21.47 -4.19 -9.06
N VAL A 274 -20.58 -3.80 -8.14
CA VAL A 274 -20.79 -2.64 -7.25
C VAL A 274 -20.53 -1.33 -7.98
N ASP A 275 -19.52 -1.26 -8.88
CA ASP A 275 -19.24 -0.08 -9.68
C ASP A 275 -20.46 0.27 -10.58
N SER A 276 -20.78 1.53 -10.62
CA SER A 276 -21.88 2.05 -11.42
C SER A 276 -21.69 3.54 -11.71
N ALA A 277 -22.54 4.10 -12.57
CA ALA A 277 -22.54 5.55 -12.85
C ALA A 277 -22.84 6.36 -11.58
N ASN A 278 -23.71 5.83 -10.71
CA ASN A 278 -24.08 6.50 -9.45
C ASN A 278 -23.10 6.27 -8.32
N PHE A 279 -22.36 5.16 -8.36
CA PHE A 279 -21.36 4.79 -7.36
C PHE A 279 -20.06 4.31 -8.05
N PRO A 280 -19.31 5.25 -8.67
CA PRO A 280 -18.07 4.90 -9.34
C PRO A 280 -16.98 4.48 -8.34
N LEU A 281 -16.17 3.49 -8.75
CA LEU A 281 -14.98 3.03 -8.06
C LEU A 281 -13.77 3.14 -8.99
N LEU A 282 -12.61 3.53 -8.45
CA LEU A 282 -11.42 3.82 -9.26
C LEU A 282 -10.85 2.58 -9.94
N SER A 283 -10.57 1.53 -9.18
CA SER A 283 -9.83 0.35 -9.68
C SER A 283 -10.63 -0.47 -10.72
N PRO A 284 -11.94 -0.75 -10.57
CA PRO A 284 -12.72 -1.42 -11.60
C PRO A 284 -12.77 -0.66 -12.92
N ARG A 285 -12.83 0.67 -12.88
CA ARG A 285 -12.88 1.53 -14.07
C ARG A 285 -11.59 1.53 -14.87
N LEU A 286 -10.46 1.36 -14.21
CA LEU A 286 -9.17 1.23 -14.89
C LEU A 286 -9.13 0.04 -15.85
N LEU A 287 -9.67 -1.10 -15.46
CA LEU A 287 -9.71 -2.29 -16.33
C LEU A 287 -10.54 -2.11 -17.60
N ASN A 288 -11.57 -1.30 -17.52
CA ASN A 288 -12.50 -1.07 -18.62
C ASN A 288 -12.14 0.18 -19.43
N THR A 289 -10.90 0.72 -19.27
CA THR A 289 -10.45 1.96 -19.92
C THR A 289 -10.65 1.93 -21.43
N ALA A 290 -10.32 0.81 -22.10
CA ALA A 290 -10.41 0.71 -23.56
C ALA A 290 -11.83 0.87 -24.08
N GLU A 291 -12.78 0.18 -23.45
CA GLU A 291 -14.19 0.26 -23.84
C GLU A 291 -14.81 1.64 -23.54
N TRP A 292 -14.53 2.15 -22.35
CA TRP A 292 -15.12 3.40 -21.89
C TRP A 292 -14.51 4.63 -22.54
N LEU A 293 -13.23 4.58 -22.93
CA LEU A 293 -12.55 5.67 -23.63
C LEU A 293 -13.23 6.02 -24.94
N ASN A 294 -13.51 5.04 -25.78
CA ASN A 294 -14.20 5.25 -27.05
C ASN A 294 -15.60 5.85 -26.85
N ASN A 295 -16.34 5.35 -25.88
CA ASN A 295 -17.67 5.85 -25.55
C ASN A 295 -17.60 7.30 -25.00
N LEU A 296 -16.63 7.59 -24.13
CA LEU A 296 -16.41 8.93 -23.59
C LEU A 296 -16.05 9.93 -24.68
N LEU A 297 -15.09 9.60 -25.55
CA LEU A 297 -14.63 10.49 -26.62
C LEU A 297 -15.78 10.88 -27.57
N LYS A 298 -16.64 9.90 -27.92
CA LYS A 298 -17.84 10.15 -28.74
C LYS A 298 -18.85 11.01 -28.02
N ALA A 299 -19.15 10.73 -26.75
CA ALA A 299 -20.19 11.41 -25.99
C ALA A 299 -19.83 12.86 -25.62
N THR A 300 -18.54 13.16 -25.41
CA THR A 300 -18.07 14.45 -24.91
C THR A 300 -17.52 15.38 -26.00
N GLY A 301 -17.45 14.92 -27.25
CA GLY A 301 -16.81 15.65 -28.34
C GLY A 301 -15.27 15.79 -28.21
N LEU A 302 -14.66 15.18 -27.21
CA LEU A 302 -13.20 15.20 -27.05
C LEU A 302 -12.44 14.51 -28.20
N SER A 303 -13.15 13.77 -29.04
CA SER A 303 -12.63 13.18 -30.27
C SER A 303 -12.02 14.21 -31.23
N PHE A 304 -12.48 15.46 -31.22
CA PHE A 304 -11.89 16.53 -32.03
C PHE A 304 -10.50 16.97 -31.54
N LEU A 305 -10.23 16.83 -30.24
CA LEU A 305 -8.94 17.21 -29.65
C LEU A 305 -7.85 16.18 -29.92
N VAL A 306 -8.24 14.95 -30.22
CA VAL A 306 -7.30 13.82 -30.32
C VAL A 306 -7.03 13.43 -31.78
N GLY A 307 -7.92 13.75 -32.70
CA GLY A 307 -7.84 13.32 -34.11
C GLY A 307 -8.16 11.83 -34.31
N PRO A 308 -8.58 11.42 -35.51
CA PRO A 308 -9.00 10.04 -35.78
C PRO A 308 -7.83 9.03 -35.72
N ASP A 309 -6.66 9.40 -36.24
CA ASP A 309 -5.50 8.52 -36.31
C ASP A 309 -4.95 8.16 -34.92
N ILE A 310 -5.07 9.06 -33.95
CA ILE A 310 -4.61 8.85 -32.57
C ILE A 310 -5.68 8.11 -31.76
N ARG A 311 -6.94 8.43 -31.96
CA ARG A 311 -8.07 7.85 -31.22
C ARG A 311 -8.09 6.32 -31.35
N ASP A 312 -7.88 5.81 -32.54
CA ASP A 312 -7.96 4.39 -32.84
C ASP A 312 -6.60 3.67 -32.62
N ASN A 313 -5.58 4.40 -32.14
CA ASN A 313 -4.27 3.85 -31.85
C ASN A 313 -4.28 3.14 -30.45
N PRO A 314 -3.89 1.84 -30.38
CA PRO A 314 -3.79 1.13 -29.10
C PRO A 314 -2.85 1.77 -28.07
N LEU A 315 -1.80 2.47 -28.55
CA LEU A 315 -0.87 3.19 -27.67
C LEU A 315 -1.56 4.36 -26.95
N PHE A 316 -2.55 4.98 -27.57
CA PHE A 316 -3.33 6.04 -26.94
C PHE A 316 -4.18 5.50 -25.78
N THR A 317 -4.83 4.35 -25.98
CA THR A 317 -5.56 3.67 -24.90
C THR A 317 -4.61 3.32 -23.74
N SER A 318 -3.42 2.82 -24.05
CA SER A 318 -2.37 2.55 -23.05
C SER A 318 -1.92 3.83 -22.32
N LEU A 319 -1.78 4.93 -23.04
CA LEU A 319 -1.39 6.24 -22.46
C LEU A 319 -2.43 6.72 -21.44
N ILE A 320 -3.72 6.65 -21.81
CA ILE A 320 -4.82 7.03 -20.91
C ILE A 320 -4.95 6.04 -19.74
N ALA A 321 -4.75 4.74 -19.97
CA ALA A 321 -4.74 3.75 -18.89
C ALA A 321 -3.59 4.01 -17.89
N ASN A 322 -2.39 4.30 -18.37
CA ASN A 322 -1.24 4.66 -17.53
C ASN A 322 -1.50 5.96 -16.74
N THR A 323 -2.06 6.97 -17.37
CA THR A 323 -2.41 8.23 -16.69
C THR A 323 -3.50 7.99 -15.62
N SER A 324 -4.50 7.16 -15.95
CA SER A 324 -5.53 6.76 -14.99
C SER A 324 -4.96 5.97 -13.81
N ALA A 325 -4.04 5.03 -14.07
CA ALA A 325 -3.34 4.28 -13.02
C ALA A 325 -2.52 5.22 -12.12
N PHE A 326 -1.82 6.19 -12.71
CA PHE A 326 -1.08 7.20 -11.94
C PHE A 326 -2.00 8.02 -11.03
N LEU A 327 -3.17 8.48 -11.54
CA LEU A 327 -4.17 9.19 -10.74
C LEU A 327 -4.73 8.34 -9.59
N ILE A 328 -4.91 7.04 -9.80
CA ILE A 328 -5.38 6.11 -8.75
C ILE A 328 -4.30 5.88 -7.70
N MET A 329 -3.04 5.81 -8.10
CA MET A 329 -1.90 5.58 -7.23
C MET A 329 -1.54 6.81 -6.40
N LEU A 330 -1.72 8.02 -6.95
CA LEU A 330 -1.29 9.28 -6.34
C LEU A 330 -1.82 9.49 -4.90
N PRO A 331 -3.12 9.30 -4.60
CA PRO A 331 -3.62 9.43 -3.23
C PRO A 331 -2.99 8.44 -2.25
N LEU A 332 -2.70 7.21 -2.71
CA LEU A 332 -2.01 6.21 -1.87
C LEU A 332 -0.57 6.60 -1.58
N LEU A 333 0.14 7.13 -2.57
CA LEU A 333 1.50 7.64 -2.38
C LEU A 333 1.52 8.79 -1.37
N ILE A 334 0.58 9.73 -1.49
CA ILE A 334 0.45 10.85 -0.56
C ILE A 334 0.11 10.32 0.84
N ALA A 335 -0.85 9.43 0.97
CA ALA A 335 -1.20 8.82 2.26
C ALA A 335 -0.02 8.07 2.89
N TYR A 336 0.77 7.35 2.09
CA TYR A 336 1.96 6.64 2.55
C TYR A 336 3.01 7.58 3.15
N LEU A 337 3.24 8.77 2.57
CA LEU A 337 4.19 9.75 3.10
C LEU A 337 3.87 10.16 4.55
N PHE A 338 2.59 10.17 4.93
CA PHE A 338 2.17 10.48 6.30
C PHE A 338 2.25 9.27 7.24
N VAL A 339 2.00 8.07 6.73
CA VAL A 339 1.88 6.85 7.55
C VAL A 339 3.17 6.04 7.63
N GLN A 340 4.15 6.26 6.73
CA GLN A 340 5.39 5.48 6.64
C GLN A 340 6.13 5.34 7.97
N ARG A 341 6.18 6.41 8.78
CA ARG A 341 6.86 6.38 10.08
C ARG A 341 6.18 5.40 11.05
N LEU A 342 4.85 5.45 11.13
CA LEU A 342 4.07 4.54 11.98
C LEU A 342 4.20 3.09 11.52
N PHE A 343 4.33 2.88 10.21
CA PHE A 343 4.53 1.55 9.61
C PHE A 343 5.90 0.96 9.99
N VAL A 344 6.98 1.74 9.86
CA VAL A 344 8.34 1.30 10.24
C VAL A 344 8.40 0.99 11.73
N GLU A 345 7.90 1.87 12.60
CA GLU A 345 7.84 1.63 14.05
C GLU A 345 6.98 0.40 14.41
N GLY A 346 5.91 0.13 13.65
CA GLY A 346 5.05 -1.04 13.84
C GLY A 346 5.76 -2.36 13.52
N ILE A 347 6.52 -2.41 12.42
CA ILE A 347 7.28 -3.59 12.01
C ILE A 347 8.45 -3.87 12.95
N GLU A 348 9.20 -2.84 13.33
CA GLU A 348 10.33 -3.00 14.24
C GLU A 348 9.92 -3.61 15.59
N ARG A 349 8.80 -3.19 16.14
CA ARG A 349 8.27 -3.75 17.40
C ARG A 349 7.78 -5.19 17.27
N THR A 350 7.28 -5.58 16.11
CA THR A 350 6.86 -6.97 15.86
C THR A 350 8.06 -7.89 15.55
N GLY A 351 9.18 -7.35 15.08
CA GLY A 351 10.41 -8.09 14.78
C GLY A 351 11.34 -8.33 16.00
N ILE A 352 11.13 -7.62 17.11
CA ILE A 352 12.00 -7.72 18.31
C ILE A 352 11.47 -8.78 19.31
N VAL A 353 10.30 -9.37 19.07
CA VAL A 353 9.73 -10.44 19.89
C VAL A 353 10.14 -11.80 19.29
N GLY A 354 11.43 -12.01 19.12
CA GLY A 354 12.06 -13.26 18.71
C GLY A 354 13.28 -13.54 19.57
#